data_5038bb33a5bddf6520bcfaedc144b5ff
#
_entry.id   5038bb33a5bddf6520bcfaedc144b5ff
#
_cell.length_a   1.000
_cell.length_b   1.000
_cell.length_c   1.000
_cell.angle_alpha   90.00
_cell.angle_beta   90.00
_cell.angle_gamma   90.00
#
_symmetry.space_group_name_H-M   'P 1'
#
loop_
_entity.id
_entity.type
_entity.pdbx_description
1 polymer ?
#
loop_
_entity_poly.entity_id
_entity_poly.type
_entity_poly.pdbx_seq_one_letter_code
_entity_poly.pdbx_strand_id
1 'polypeptide(L)'
;MMSINILNFILYSTSKGPVTLGNLLEFIFILSFSIIISRIVILYLRRYFKNKVSKDVGETTIKFLDYGSLLIVFITILPLIGFDPSGLLLAGGITGIVLGFASQNIVGNLISGVFLMIEKPMKIGDQVEINKISGYVTDIRIISTLIRTFDGLLVRIPNQQVFTTNITNTVSYPVRRFDFIMKIRYSDDADAAILFIQDLIDKAVSYTHLDVYKRQD
;
A
#
# COMPACT_ATOMS: atom_id res chain seq x y z
N MET A 1 40.62 22.87 44.14
CA MET A 1 40.15 23.65 42.97
C MET A 1 38.78 23.11 42.60
N MET A 2 37.71 23.72 43.06
CA MET A 2 36.33 23.29 42.76
C MET A 2 36.04 23.73 41.31
N SER A 3 36.03 22.82 40.38
CA SER A 3 35.56 23.10 39.01
C SER A 3 34.09 23.43 39.08
N ILE A 4 33.75 24.70 38.99
CA ILE A 4 32.36 25.13 38.85
C ILE A 4 31.88 24.62 37.49
N ASN A 5 31.08 23.57 37.51
CA ASN A 5 30.50 23.03 36.30
C ASN A 5 29.35 23.98 35.89
N ILE A 6 29.68 24.93 34.98
CA ILE A 6 28.78 25.98 34.52
C ILE A 6 27.43 25.44 34.06
N LEU A 7 27.42 24.20 33.55
CA LEU A 7 26.22 23.50 33.10
C LEU A 7 25.21 23.18 34.22
N ASN A 8 25.69 23.08 35.49
CA ASN A 8 24.85 22.84 36.65
C ASN A 8 24.35 24.09 37.35
N PHE A 9 24.56 25.25 36.72
CA PHE A 9 24.04 26.50 37.27
C PHE A 9 22.49 26.50 37.20
N ILE A 10 21.85 26.61 38.38
CA ILE A 10 20.40 26.60 38.53
C ILE A 10 19.86 27.96 38.07
N LEU A 11 19.05 27.98 37.04
CA LEU A 11 18.41 29.19 36.53
C LEU A 11 17.12 29.48 37.29
N TYR A 12 16.31 28.46 37.49
CA TYR A 12 15.11 28.60 38.31
C TYR A 12 14.61 27.21 38.75
N SER A 13 13.78 27.15 39.80
CA SER A 13 13.24 25.88 40.33
C SER A 13 11.78 25.73 39.98
N THR A 14 11.42 24.60 39.37
CA THR A 14 10.04 24.22 39.06
C THR A 14 9.53 23.20 40.06
N SER A 15 8.23 22.88 40.00
CA SER A 15 7.63 21.76 40.77
C SER A 15 8.27 20.40 40.48
N LYS A 16 8.96 20.23 39.34
CA LYS A 16 9.65 18.99 38.94
C LYS A 16 11.16 19.00 39.21
N GLY A 17 11.70 20.08 39.73
CA GLY A 17 13.12 20.22 40.04
C GLY A 17 13.78 21.47 39.48
N PRO A 18 15.09 21.65 39.75
CA PRO A 18 15.83 22.83 39.27
C PRO A 18 16.07 22.72 37.76
N VAL A 19 15.80 23.80 37.05
CA VAL A 19 16.17 23.99 35.66
C VAL A 19 17.59 24.55 35.61
N THR A 20 18.50 23.78 35.03
CA THR A 20 19.91 24.16 34.89
C THR A 20 20.20 24.77 33.53
N LEU A 21 21.34 25.47 33.43
CA LEU A 21 21.83 26.00 32.17
C LEU A 21 22.03 24.87 31.13
N GLY A 22 22.44 23.66 31.58
CA GLY A 22 22.58 22.48 30.72
C GLY A 22 21.25 22.07 30.07
N ASN A 23 20.16 22.03 30.85
CA ASN A 23 18.82 21.70 30.35
C ASN A 23 18.34 22.76 29.34
N LEU A 24 18.66 24.04 29.55
CA LEU A 24 18.31 25.08 28.61
C LEU A 24 19.05 24.94 27.28
N LEU A 25 20.34 24.63 27.32
CA LEU A 25 21.15 24.42 26.12
C LEU A 25 20.70 23.17 25.34
N GLU A 26 20.42 22.06 26.03
CA GLU A 26 19.86 20.83 25.46
C GLU A 26 18.53 21.12 24.74
N PHE A 27 17.69 21.90 25.37
CA PHE A 27 16.42 22.30 24.79
C PHE A 27 16.60 23.17 23.53
N ILE A 28 17.42 24.20 23.57
CA ILE A 28 17.70 25.04 22.40
C ILE A 28 18.24 24.19 21.26
N PHE A 29 19.08 23.20 21.58
CA PHE A 29 19.60 22.26 20.59
C PHE A 29 18.49 21.41 19.96
N ILE A 30 17.65 20.76 20.79
CA ILE A 30 16.53 19.92 20.32
C ILE A 30 15.54 20.73 19.50
N LEU A 31 15.19 21.93 19.97
CA LEU A 31 14.28 22.85 19.28
C LEU A 31 14.83 23.26 17.92
N SER A 32 16.08 23.74 17.90
CA SER A 32 16.73 24.17 16.65
C SER A 32 16.84 23.01 15.66
N PHE A 33 17.23 21.83 16.13
CA PHE A 33 17.34 20.63 15.32
C PHE A 33 15.99 20.18 14.74
N SER A 34 14.92 20.19 15.55
CA SER A 34 13.57 19.86 15.11
C SER A 34 13.06 20.85 14.06
N ILE A 35 13.27 22.15 14.26
CA ILE A 35 12.88 23.18 13.29
C ILE A 35 13.66 23.01 11.98
N ILE A 36 14.97 22.78 12.05
CA ILE A 36 15.81 22.60 10.87
C ILE A 36 15.34 21.38 10.05
N ILE A 37 15.13 20.23 10.71
CA ILE A 37 14.63 19.02 10.05
C ILE A 37 13.27 19.29 9.41
N SER A 38 12.33 19.89 10.15
CA SER A 38 11.00 20.24 9.61
C SER A 38 11.13 21.10 8.35
N ARG A 39 11.96 22.15 8.38
CA ARG A 39 12.18 23.02 7.21
C ARG A 39 12.81 22.29 6.03
N ILE A 40 13.77 21.41 6.26
CA ILE A 40 14.39 20.59 5.20
C ILE A 40 13.35 19.68 4.56
N VAL A 41 12.54 18.97 5.36
CA VAL A 41 11.48 18.09 4.88
C VAL A 41 10.44 18.87 4.06
N ILE A 42 9.98 20.01 4.57
CA ILE A 42 9.01 20.86 3.87
C ILE A 42 9.57 21.37 2.54
N LEU A 43 10.82 21.83 2.50
CA LEU A 43 11.48 22.29 1.28
C LEU A 43 11.61 21.17 0.25
N TYR A 44 11.99 19.97 0.71
CA TYR A 44 12.09 18.79 -0.15
C TYR A 44 10.72 18.41 -0.74
N LEU A 45 9.68 18.33 0.10
CA LEU A 45 8.32 18.00 -0.32
C LEU A 45 7.75 19.06 -1.28
N ARG A 46 7.99 20.33 -1.01
CA ARG A 46 7.56 21.43 -1.90
C ARG A 46 8.21 21.30 -3.28
N ARG A 47 9.49 20.95 -3.33
CA ARG A 47 10.21 20.71 -4.59
C ARG A 47 9.70 19.47 -5.32
N TYR A 48 9.42 18.40 -4.58
CA TYR A 48 8.91 17.14 -5.12
C TYR A 48 7.49 17.28 -5.69
N PHE A 49 6.60 17.99 -5.00
CA PHE A 49 5.21 18.17 -5.41
C PHE A 49 5.02 19.16 -6.54
N LYS A 50 5.97 20.07 -6.76
CA LYS A 50 5.84 21.17 -7.73
C LYS A 50 5.39 20.74 -9.13
N ASN A 51 5.78 19.53 -9.58
CA ASN A 51 5.49 19.02 -10.93
C ASN A 51 4.70 17.70 -10.95
N LYS A 52 4.32 17.14 -9.80
CA LYS A 52 3.72 15.79 -9.72
C LYS A 52 2.31 15.76 -9.15
N VAL A 53 1.90 16.83 -8.46
CA VAL A 53 0.62 16.89 -7.76
C VAL A 53 -0.03 18.24 -8.05
N SER A 54 -1.37 18.29 -8.05
CA SER A 54 -2.08 19.57 -8.19
C SER A 54 -1.64 20.54 -7.08
N LYS A 55 -1.57 21.81 -7.41
CA LYS A 55 -1.10 22.85 -6.50
C LYS A 55 -1.83 22.84 -5.15
N ASP A 56 -3.15 22.67 -5.18
CA ASP A 56 -4.00 22.68 -3.99
C ASP A 56 -3.70 21.51 -3.04
N VAL A 57 -3.51 20.29 -3.60
CA VAL A 57 -3.17 19.10 -2.81
C VAL A 57 -1.76 19.24 -2.21
N GLY A 58 -0.80 19.72 -2.99
CA GLY A 58 0.55 19.94 -2.53
C GLY A 58 0.62 20.98 -1.39
N GLU A 59 -0.05 22.12 -1.55
CA GLU A 59 -0.08 23.17 -0.51
C GLU A 59 -0.81 22.71 0.76
N THR A 60 -1.92 21.99 0.62
CA THR A 60 -2.67 21.46 1.77
C THR A 60 -1.85 20.43 2.56
N THR A 61 -1.16 19.53 1.87
CA THR A 61 -0.29 18.54 2.51
C THR A 61 0.87 19.22 3.25
N ILE A 62 1.49 20.23 2.64
CA ILE A 62 2.57 20.99 3.28
C ILE A 62 2.09 21.72 4.53
N LYS A 63 0.92 22.38 4.49
CA LYS A 63 0.33 23.06 5.65
C LYS A 63 0.04 22.07 6.79
N PHE A 64 -0.51 20.89 6.46
CA PHE A 64 -0.79 19.85 7.47
C PHE A 64 0.50 19.39 8.17
N LEU A 65 1.57 19.17 7.43
CA LEU A 65 2.87 18.77 7.97
C LEU A 65 3.52 19.91 8.78
N ASP A 66 3.38 21.16 8.34
CA ASP A 66 3.91 22.33 9.05
C ASP A 66 3.21 22.51 10.42
N TYR A 67 1.88 22.44 10.45
CA TYR A 67 1.12 22.50 11.71
C TYR A 67 1.39 21.29 12.62
N GLY A 68 1.52 20.08 12.05
CA GLY A 68 1.90 18.89 12.81
C GLY A 68 3.28 19.04 13.46
N SER A 69 4.26 19.57 12.72
CA SER A 69 5.60 19.83 13.26
C SER A 69 5.59 20.90 14.36
N LEU A 70 4.80 21.96 14.17
CA LEU A 70 4.62 23.02 15.20
C LEU A 70 4.02 22.45 16.48
N LEU A 71 3.02 21.56 16.37
CA LEU A 71 2.41 20.90 17.52
C LEU A 71 3.41 20.03 18.28
N ILE A 72 4.25 19.26 17.57
CA ILE A 72 5.30 18.45 18.19
C ILE A 72 6.28 19.34 18.96
N VAL A 73 6.76 20.41 18.33
CA VAL A 73 7.64 21.40 18.96
C VAL A 73 6.98 21.99 20.21
N PHE A 74 5.70 22.37 20.12
CA PHE A 74 4.95 22.94 21.25
C PHE A 74 4.90 21.95 22.44
N ILE A 75 4.56 20.68 22.18
CA ILE A 75 4.50 19.65 23.25
C ILE A 75 5.88 19.44 23.88
N THR A 76 6.95 19.50 23.08
CA THR A 76 8.33 19.32 23.56
C THR A 76 8.79 20.47 24.48
N ILE A 77 8.22 21.68 24.30
CA ILE A 77 8.54 22.86 25.12
C ILE A 77 7.89 22.83 26.51
N LEU A 78 6.71 22.20 26.64
CA LEU A 78 5.90 22.23 27.86
C LEU A 78 6.66 21.82 29.14
N PRO A 79 7.48 20.75 29.16
CA PRO A 79 8.21 20.35 30.37
C PRO A 79 9.18 21.42 30.88
N LEU A 80 9.73 22.24 30.01
CA LEU A 80 10.71 23.27 30.38
C LEU A 80 10.12 24.45 31.16
N ILE A 81 8.85 24.73 30.87
CA ILE A 81 8.11 25.77 31.66
C ILE A 81 7.43 25.16 32.88
N GLY A 82 7.76 23.87 33.22
CA GLY A 82 7.20 23.18 34.37
C GLY A 82 5.82 22.55 34.15
N PHE A 83 5.31 22.58 32.92
CA PHE A 83 4.02 21.98 32.59
C PHE A 83 4.19 20.48 32.28
N ASP A 84 3.29 19.62 32.80
CA ASP A 84 3.33 18.20 32.53
C ASP A 84 2.56 17.87 31.24
N PRO A 85 3.23 17.39 30.17
CA PRO A 85 2.57 17.05 28.93
C PRO A 85 1.90 15.67 28.95
N SER A 86 1.99 14.90 30.06
CA SER A 86 1.51 13.51 30.12
C SER A 86 0.03 13.39 29.74
N GLY A 87 -0.82 14.31 30.19
CA GLY A 87 -2.24 14.34 29.82
C GLY A 87 -2.46 14.58 28.33
N LEU A 88 -1.68 15.47 27.71
CA LEU A 88 -1.74 15.72 26.27
C LEU A 88 -1.24 14.53 25.47
N LEU A 89 -0.16 13.88 25.92
CA LEU A 89 0.39 12.68 25.28
C LEU A 89 -0.59 11.50 25.37
N LEU A 90 -1.24 11.33 26.53
CA LEU A 90 -2.28 10.30 26.70
C LEU A 90 -3.46 10.57 25.77
N ALA A 91 -3.99 11.79 25.74
CA ALA A 91 -5.08 12.16 24.85
C ALA A 91 -4.70 12.02 23.36
N GLY A 92 -3.49 12.43 23.00
CA GLY A 92 -2.92 12.23 21.66
C GLY A 92 -2.76 10.77 21.30
N GLY A 93 -2.33 9.91 22.23
CA GLY A 93 -2.22 8.47 22.05
C GLY A 93 -3.56 7.82 21.78
N ILE A 94 -4.59 8.13 22.59
CA ILE A 94 -5.96 7.64 22.37
C ILE A 94 -6.49 8.10 21.02
N THR A 95 -6.32 9.40 20.70
CA THR A 95 -6.71 9.96 19.39
C THR A 95 -5.99 9.24 18.24
N GLY A 96 -4.68 8.96 18.39
CA GLY A 96 -3.90 8.21 17.43
C GLY A 96 -4.42 6.80 17.18
N ILE A 97 -4.84 6.09 18.23
CA ILE A 97 -5.45 4.77 18.13
C ILE A 97 -6.77 4.85 17.33
N VAL A 98 -7.64 5.81 17.66
CA VAL A 98 -8.92 6.02 16.96
C VAL A 98 -8.68 6.33 15.47
N LEU A 99 -7.76 7.23 15.17
CA LEU A 99 -7.40 7.57 13.78
C LEU A 99 -6.75 6.38 13.05
N GLY A 100 -5.96 5.57 13.75
CA GLY A 100 -5.38 4.32 13.24
C GLY A 100 -6.46 3.34 12.79
N PHE A 101 -7.45 3.08 13.64
CA PHE A 101 -8.60 2.23 13.29
C PHE A 101 -9.41 2.82 12.14
N ALA A 102 -9.68 4.13 12.16
CA ALA A 102 -10.41 4.80 11.07
C ALA A 102 -9.66 4.71 9.71
N SER A 103 -8.34 4.64 9.74
CA SER A 103 -7.47 4.58 8.55
C SER A 103 -7.09 3.16 8.13
N GLN A 104 -7.46 2.13 8.89
CA GLN A 104 -7.04 0.73 8.72
C GLN A 104 -7.22 0.23 7.28
N ASN A 105 -8.39 0.49 6.68
CA ASN A 105 -8.68 0.04 5.31
C ASN A 105 -7.77 0.71 4.26
N ILE A 106 -7.42 1.97 4.45
CA ILE A 106 -6.55 2.69 3.52
C ILE A 106 -5.13 2.12 3.59
N VAL A 107 -4.63 1.92 4.81
CA VAL A 107 -3.31 1.34 5.08
C VAL A 107 -3.25 -0.11 4.57
N GLY A 108 -4.29 -0.91 4.82
CA GLY A 108 -4.39 -2.29 4.34
C GLY A 108 -4.30 -2.37 2.81
N ASN A 109 -5.04 -1.50 2.10
CA ASN A 109 -4.99 -1.44 0.65
C ASN A 109 -3.62 -1.00 0.11
N LEU A 110 -2.96 -0.06 0.77
CA LEU A 110 -1.63 0.41 0.40
C LEU A 110 -0.59 -0.70 0.55
N ILE A 111 -0.57 -1.38 1.69
CA ILE A 111 0.34 -2.49 1.97
C ILE A 111 0.10 -3.62 0.97
N SER A 112 -1.16 -4.04 0.77
CA SER A 112 -1.51 -5.07 -0.21
C SER A 112 -1.09 -4.69 -1.64
N GLY A 113 -1.24 -3.41 -2.02
CA GLY A 113 -0.79 -2.93 -3.33
C GLY A 113 0.73 -3.05 -3.51
N VAL A 114 1.50 -2.76 -2.47
CA VAL A 114 2.97 -2.95 -2.48
C VAL A 114 3.31 -4.44 -2.65
N PHE A 115 2.65 -5.34 -1.91
CA PHE A 115 2.88 -6.78 -2.05
C PHE A 115 2.50 -7.30 -3.43
N LEU A 116 1.36 -6.89 -4.00
CA LEU A 116 0.98 -7.25 -5.38
C LEU A 116 2.03 -6.81 -6.42
N MET A 117 2.67 -5.65 -6.22
CA MET A 117 3.74 -5.17 -7.11
C MET A 117 5.05 -5.94 -6.92
N ILE A 118 5.33 -6.48 -5.72
CA ILE A 118 6.54 -7.25 -5.41
C ILE A 118 6.38 -8.71 -5.85
N GLU A 119 5.33 -9.39 -5.41
CA GLU A 119 5.08 -10.81 -5.69
C GLU A 119 4.62 -11.07 -7.13
N LYS A 120 3.93 -10.09 -7.72
CA LYS A 120 3.41 -10.14 -9.09
C LYS A 120 2.63 -11.42 -9.41
N PRO A 121 1.61 -11.79 -8.62
CA PRO A 121 0.77 -12.95 -8.91
C PRO A 121 0.01 -12.78 -10.24
N MET A 122 -0.13 -11.56 -10.68
CA MET A 122 -0.67 -11.15 -11.98
C MET A 122 0.08 -9.92 -12.50
N LYS A 123 0.07 -9.74 -13.81
CA LYS A 123 0.70 -8.61 -14.52
C LYS A 123 -0.34 -7.82 -15.28
N ILE A 124 -0.01 -6.58 -15.63
CA ILE A 124 -0.85 -5.76 -16.52
C ILE A 124 -0.94 -6.48 -17.87
N GLY A 125 -2.16 -6.66 -18.37
CA GLY A 125 -2.46 -7.41 -19.58
C GLY A 125 -2.87 -8.86 -19.33
N ASP A 126 -2.63 -9.44 -18.14
CA ASP A 126 -3.05 -10.80 -17.83
C ASP A 126 -4.57 -10.92 -17.77
N GLN A 127 -5.08 -12.05 -18.26
CA GLN A 127 -6.47 -12.44 -18.07
C GLN A 127 -6.61 -13.13 -16.71
N VAL A 128 -7.41 -12.52 -15.82
CA VAL A 128 -7.61 -12.99 -14.45
C VAL A 128 -9.08 -13.07 -14.09
N GLU A 129 -9.37 -13.91 -13.10
CA GLU A 129 -10.65 -13.92 -12.39
C GLU A 129 -10.40 -13.69 -10.90
N ILE A 130 -11.04 -12.65 -10.34
CA ILE A 130 -10.97 -12.26 -8.94
C ILE A 130 -12.39 -12.03 -8.44
N ASN A 131 -12.85 -12.79 -7.43
CA ASN A 131 -14.22 -12.67 -6.89
C ASN A 131 -15.31 -12.74 -7.97
N LYS A 132 -15.20 -13.68 -8.91
CA LYS A 132 -16.12 -13.87 -10.05
C LYS A 132 -16.12 -12.69 -11.06
N ILE A 133 -15.20 -11.77 -10.94
CA ILE A 133 -14.97 -10.72 -11.92
C ILE A 133 -13.85 -11.19 -12.83
N SER A 134 -14.20 -11.50 -14.08
CA SER A 134 -13.26 -11.99 -15.09
C SER A 134 -12.95 -10.88 -16.09
N GLY A 135 -11.68 -10.75 -16.47
CA GLY A 135 -11.25 -9.73 -17.43
C GLY A 135 -9.74 -9.59 -17.51
N TYR A 136 -9.30 -8.50 -18.13
CA TYR A 136 -7.88 -8.16 -18.28
C TYR A 136 -7.45 -7.13 -17.23
N VAL A 137 -6.31 -7.36 -16.57
CA VAL A 137 -5.69 -6.39 -15.67
C VAL A 137 -5.24 -5.18 -16.49
N THR A 138 -5.86 -4.04 -16.25
CA THR A 138 -5.53 -2.79 -16.96
C THR A 138 -4.44 -2.00 -16.23
N ASP A 139 -4.51 -1.96 -14.89
CA ASP A 139 -3.58 -1.17 -14.08
C ASP A 139 -3.57 -1.69 -12.63
N ILE A 140 -2.41 -1.62 -11.97
CA ILE A 140 -2.23 -1.93 -10.54
C ILE A 140 -1.74 -0.66 -9.86
N ARG A 141 -2.66 0.04 -9.18
CA ARG A 141 -2.39 1.30 -8.48
C ARG A 141 -2.02 1.04 -7.02
N ILE A 142 -1.65 2.09 -6.32
CA ILE A 142 -1.21 2.03 -4.92
C ILE A 142 -2.27 1.40 -4.00
N ILE A 143 -3.56 1.73 -4.17
CA ILE A 143 -4.66 1.27 -3.29
C ILE A 143 -5.72 0.43 -4.01
N SER A 144 -5.64 0.26 -5.33
CA SER A 144 -6.64 -0.46 -6.11
C SER A 144 -6.08 -1.02 -7.40
N THR A 145 -6.61 -2.15 -7.84
CA THR A 145 -6.37 -2.77 -9.14
C THR A 145 -7.56 -2.52 -10.05
N LEU A 146 -7.29 -2.23 -11.32
CA LEU A 146 -8.29 -2.01 -12.36
C LEU A 146 -8.35 -3.21 -13.29
N ILE A 147 -9.56 -3.74 -13.48
CA ILE A 147 -9.84 -4.85 -14.40
C ILE A 147 -10.85 -4.37 -15.44
N ARG A 148 -10.55 -4.63 -16.70
CA ARG A 148 -11.50 -4.45 -17.80
C ARG A 148 -12.17 -5.79 -18.07
N THR A 149 -13.47 -5.90 -17.79
CA THR A 149 -14.25 -7.12 -18.05
C THR A 149 -14.40 -7.40 -19.52
N PHE A 150 -14.78 -8.62 -19.88
CA PHE A 150 -15.05 -8.99 -21.28
C PHE A 150 -16.23 -8.22 -21.88
N ASP A 151 -17.17 -7.75 -21.03
CA ASP A 151 -18.28 -6.88 -21.42
C ASP A 151 -17.86 -5.41 -21.63
N GLY A 152 -16.57 -5.11 -21.50
CA GLY A 152 -16.02 -3.76 -21.71
C GLY A 152 -16.13 -2.83 -20.51
N LEU A 153 -16.60 -3.30 -19.32
CA LEU A 153 -16.70 -2.50 -18.12
C LEU A 153 -15.34 -2.38 -17.43
N LEU A 154 -15.07 -1.21 -16.82
CA LEU A 154 -13.89 -1.00 -15.98
C LEU A 154 -14.28 -1.17 -14.52
N VAL A 155 -13.75 -2.21 -13.88
CA VAL A 155 -14.01 -2.52 -12.47
C VAL A 155 -12.78 -2.17 -11.64
N ARG A 156 -12.99 -1.39 -10.57
CA ARG A 156 -11.96 -1.07 -9.59
C ARG A 156 -12.12 -1.95 -8.36
N ILE A 157 -11.12 -2.76 -8.07
CA ILE A 157 -11.08 -3.65 -6.91
C ILE A 157 -10.04 -3.11 -5.91
N PRO A 158 -10.37 -2.93 -4.61
CA PRO A 158 -9.40 -2.59 -3.58
C PRO A 158 -8.27 -3.63 -3.51
N ASN A 159 -7.01 -3.19 -3.39
CA ASN A 159 -5.88 -4.12 -3.39
C ASN A 159 -5.92 -5.14 -2.25
N GLN A 160 -6.41 -4.75 -1.07
CA GLN A 160 -6.57 -5.66 0.05
C GLN A 160 -7.52 -6.81 -0.30
N GLN A 161 -8.60 -6.53 -1.02
CA GLN A 161 -9.53 -7.55 -1.48
C GLN A 161 -8.87 -8.48 -2.50
N VAL A 162 -8.10 -7.92 -3.44
CA VAL A 162 -7.33 -8.72 -4.42
C VAL A 162 -6.35 -9.64 -3.72
N PHE A 163 -5.59 -9.12 -2.76
CA PHE A 163 -4.54 -9.85 -2.06
C PHE A 163 -5.05 -10.97 -1.15
N THR A 164 -6.24 -10.80 -0.56
CA THR A 164 -6.82 -11.76 0.38
C THR A 164 -7.75 -12.78 -0.27
N THR A 165 -8.02 -12.67 -1.57
CA THR A 165 -8.88 -13.62 -2.29
C THR A 165 -8.09 -14.47 -3.28
N ASN A 166 -8.74 -15.53 -3.78
CA ASN A 166 -8.16 -16.36 -4.81
C ASN A 166 -8.05 -15.57 -6.13
N ILE A 167 -6.88 -15.58 -6.72
CA ILE A 167 -6.61 -15.03 -8.05
C ILE A 167 -6.45 -16.21 -9.00
N THR A 168 -7.37 -16.36 -9.94
CA THR A 168 -7.22 -17.32 -11.05
C THR A 168 -6.59 -16.58 -12.23
N ASN A 169 -5.31 -16.81 -12.47
CA ASN A 169 -4.61 -16.27 -13.63
C ASN A 169 -4.57 -17.31 -14.74
N THR A 170 -5.22 -17.02 -15.86
CA THR A 170 -5.38 -17.97 -16.96
C THR A 170 -4.22 -17.96 -17.95
N VAL A 171 -3.27 -17.03 -17.79
CA VAL A 171 -2.13 -16.82 -18.71
C VAL A 171 -0.80 -17.22 -18.08
N SER A 172 -0.76 -17.46 -16.76
CA SER A 172 0.49 -17.77 -16.03
C SER A 172 1.19 -19.06 -16.50
N TYR A 173 0.44 -20.00 -17.01
CA TYR A 173 0.99 -21.26 -17.54
C TYR A 173 0.70 -21.40 -19.02
N PRO A 174 1.66 -21.89 -19.83
CA PRO A 174 1.52 -22.02 -21.27
C PRO A 174 0.52 -23.12 -21.70
N VAL A 175 0.18 -24.04 -20.79
CA VAL A 175 -0.72 -25.15 -21.08
C VAL A 175 -1.97 -25.05 -20.21
N ARG A 176 -3.15 -25.15 -20.84
CA ARG A 176 -4.45 -25.16 -20.18
C ARG A 176 -5.28 -26.35 -20.66
N ARG A 177 -5.92 -27.04 -19.71
CA ARG A 177 -6.87 -28.09 -20.04
C ARG A 177 -8.22 -27.50 -20.44
N PHE A 178 -8.77 -27.96 -21.53
CA PHE A 178 -10.13 -27.70 -21.97
C PHE A 178 -10.91 -28.98 -21.98
N ASP A 179 -12.05 -29.01 -21.31
CA ASP A 179 -12.97 -30.14 -21.30
C ASP A 179 -14.18 -29.81 -22.19
N PHE A 180 -14.43 -30.64 -23.20
CA PHE A 180 -15.59 -30.49 -24.08
C PHE A 180 -16.52 -31.65 -23.86
N ILE A 181 -17.80 -31.41 -23.58
CA ILE A 181 -18.83 -32.40 -23.49
C ILE A 181 -19.63 -32.34 -24.80
N MET A 182 -19.51 -33.39 -25.62
CA MET A 182 -20.29 -33.51 -26.84
C MET A 182 -21.44 -34.52 -26.64
N LYS A 183 -22.61 -34.15 -27.12
CA LYS A 183 -23.80 -35.03 -27.08
C LYS A 183 -23.96 -35.67 -28.45
N ILE A 184 -24.03 -36.98 -28.46
CA ILE A 184 -24.33 -37.80 -29.65
C ILE A 184 -25.73 -38.42 -29.50
N ARG A 185 -26.35 -38.87 -30.59
CA ARG A 185 -27.61 -39.57 -30.50
C ARG A 185 -27.35 -40.96 -29.93
N TYR A 186 -28.33 -41.50 -29.26
CA TYR A 186 -28.24 -42.84 -28.65
C TYR A 186 -28.05 -43.96 -29.71
N SER A 187 -28.45 -43.70 -30.98
CA SER A 187 -28.27 -44.61 -32.11
C SER A 187 -26.89 -44.54 -32.77
N ASP A 188 -26.08 -43.53 -32.42
CA ASP A 188 -24.80 -43.30 -33.08
C ASP A 188 -23.69 -44.11 -32.39
N ASP A 189 -22.69 -44.52 -33.18
CA ASP A 189 -21.52 -45.24 -32.69
C ASP A 189 -20.60 -44.27 -31.93
N ALA A 190 -20.45 -44.51 -30.63
CA ALA A 190 -19.63 -43.66 -29.76
C ALA A 190 -18.14 -43.75 -30.11
N ASP A 191 -17.64 -44.93 -30.47
CA ASP A 191 -16.22 -45.12 -30.81
C ASP A 191 -15.87 -44.43 -32.13
N ALA A 192 -16.75 -44.51 -33.12
CA ALA A 192 -16.58 -43.78 -34.37
C ALA A 192 -16.62 -42.25 -34.16
N ALA A 193 -17.48 -41.74 -33.27
CA ALA A 193 -17.54 -40.32 -32.91
C ALA A 193 -16.26 -39.84 -32.22
N ILE A 194 -15.70 -40.62 -31.30
CA ILE A 194 -14.44 -40.34 -30.62
C ILE A 194 -13.28 -40.23 -31.61
N LEU A 195 -13.16 -41.22 -32.50
CA LEU A 195 -12.11 -41.25 -33.53
C LEU A 195 -12.21 -40.03 -34.47
N PHE A 196 -13.43 -39.66 -34.88
CA PHE A 196 -13.66 -38.51 -35.73
C PHE A 196 -13.27 -37.19 -35.04
N ILE A 197 -13.63 -37.04 -33.75
CA ILE A 197 -13.28 -35.84 -32.96
C ILE A 197 -11.76 -35.79 -32.74
N GLN A 198 -11.10 -36.93 -32.48
CA GLN A 198 -9.64 -36.96 -32.34
C GLN A 198 -8.93 -36.57 -33.64
N ASP A 199 -9.38 -37.03 -34.80
CA ASP A 199 -8.83 -36.64 -36.09
C ASP A 199 -9.00 -35.13 -36.37
N LEU A 200 -10.16 -34.57 -35.99
CA LEU A 200 -10.39 -33.11 -36.09
C LEU A 200 -9.47 -32.30 -35.18
N ILE A 201 -9.27 -32.77 -33.94
CA ILE A 201 -8.37 -32.10 -32.98
C ILE A 201 -6.93 -32.17 -33.49
N ASP A 202 -6.47 -33.33 -33.97
CA ASP A 202 -5.11 -33.50 -34.48
C ASP A 202 -4.86 -32.59 -35.71
N LYS A 203 -5.82 -32.46 -36.60
CA LYS A 203 -5.74 -31.51 -37.72
C LYS A 203 -5.71 -30.06 -37.24
N ALA A 204 -6.57 -29.69 -36.26
CA ALA A 204 -6.61 -28.34 -35.72
C ALA A 204 -5.29 -27.95 -34.99
N VAL A 205 -4.70 -28.91 -34.25
CA VAL A 205 -3.40 -28.72 -33.56
C VAL A 205 -2.27 -28.48 -34.58
N SER A 206 -2.28 -29.15 -35.71
CA SER A 206 -1.30 -28.93 -36.79
C SER A 206 -1.28 -27.48 -37.30
N TYR A 207 -2.41 -26.78 -37.24
CA TYR A 207 -2.50 -25.38 -37.65
C TYR A 207 -2.10 -24.38 -36.56
N THR A 208 -2.10 -24.75 -35.27
CA THR A 208 -1.94 -23.84 -34.15
C THR A 208 -0.57 -23.90 -33.46
N HIS A 209 0.33 -24.82 -33.83
CA HIS A 209 1.63 -25.08 -33.18
C HIS A 209 1.52 -25.25 -31.64
N LEU A 210 0.39 -25.75 -31.15
CA LEU A 210 0.20 -26.07 -29.75
C LEU A 210 0.50 -27.56 -29.51
N ASP A 211 1.55 -27.84 -28.74
CA ASP A 211 1.81 -29.18 -28.22
C ASP A 211 0.68 -29.59 -27.26
N VAL A 212 -0.23 -30.42 -27.75
CA VAL A 212 -1.28 -31.01 -26.90
C VAL A 212 -0.70 -32.21 -26.16
N TYR A 213 -0.54 -32.08 -24.86
CA TYR A 213 -0.22 -33.19 -23.97
C TYR A 213 -1.43 -34.14 -23.93
N LYS A 214 -1.37 -35.24 -24.67
CA LYS A 214 -2.39 -36.32 -24.62
C LYS A 214 -2.12 -37.13 -23.35
N ARG A 215 -3.01 -37.02 -22.35
CA ARG A 215 -3.09 -38.02 -21.28
C ARG A 215 -4.01 -39.13 -21.76
N GLN A 216 -3.45 -40.28 -22.03
CA GLN A 216 -4.17 -41.56 -22.21
C GLN A 216 -4.25 -42.16 -20.81
N ASP A 217 -5.42 -42.18 -20.21
CA ASP A 217 -5.79 -43.06 -19.09
C ASP A 217 -6.76 -44.13 -19.59
#